data_402cf0c4abff11021283e3b65a1a4b71
#
_entry.id   402cf0c4abff11021283e3b65a1a4b71
#
_cell.length_a   1.000
_cell.length_b   1.000
_cell.length_c   1.000
_cell.angle_alpha   90.00
_cell.angle_beta   90.00
_cell.angle_gamma   90.00
#
_symmetry.space_group_name_H-M   'P 1'
#
loop_
_entity.id
_entity.type
_entity.pdbx_description
1 polymer ?
#
loop_
_entity_poly.entity_id
_entity_poly.type
_entity_poly.pdbx_seq_one_letter_code
_entity_poly.pdbx_strand_id
1 'polypeptide(L)'
;MMISVIIPSYNRDEFLKEAIQSVLAQDYFAKSSEASRFELVVIDDGSTDQTKAVVESFSAPIVYRYMNQKGVSAARNLGIKLSQGDYVAFLDSDDLWKPDKITIQMSLMKSLPQTKICYTEEIWIRNSVFVNPKKKHKKYSGWIFEKVLPLCLLSLSSALFHRSVFEAVGIFDEDLPACEDYDFGIRVALRYPIHLITKPLIVKRGGHPDQLSHKYWGMDQFRVKVLEKTFSMELSPLQEEQVRKELLIKCKILVAGFRKRNKMSEANYYSGLIDKYQKKQEEK
;
A
#
# COMPACT_ATOMS: atom_id res chain seq x y z
N MET A 1 18.72 5.63 -14.82
CA MET A 1 17.42 5.49 -14.14
C MET A 1 17.66 5.54 -12.64
N MET A 2 16.97 6.43 -11.95
CA MET A 2 17.11 6.63 -10.51
C MET A 2 15.92 6.01 -9.78
N ILE A 3 16.16 5.43 -8.59
CA ILE A 3 15.12 4.79 -7.77
C ILE A 3 15.02 5.55 -6.45
N SER A 4 13.82 5.99 -6.12
CA SER A 4 13.53 6.57 -4.80
C SER A 4 12.89 5.51 -3.92
N VAL A 5 13.47 5.28 -2.76
CA VAL A 5 12.90 4.41 -1.73
C VAL A 5 12.36 5.29 -0.61
N ILE A 6 11.08 5.16 -0.31
CA ILE A 6 10.38 5.97 0.70
C ILE A 6 9.99 5.08 1.86
N ILE A 7 10.44 5.44 3.07
CA ILE A 7 10.10 4.76 4.32
C ILE A 7 9.32 5.74 5.21
N PRO A 8 8.00 5.61 5.35
CA PRO A 8 7.27 6.31 6.38
C PRO A 8 7.51 5.62 7.74
N SER A 9 7.76 6.40 8.78
CA SER A 9 7.99 5.88 10.14
C SER A 9 7.26 6.70 11.19
N TYR A 10 6.78 6.02 12.25
CA TYR A 10 6.23 6.64 13.44
C TYR A 10 6.45 5.73 14.64
N ASN A 11 7.29 6.16 15.61
CA ASN A 11 7.61 5.42 16.82
C ASN A 11 7.98 3.95 16.60
N ARG A 12 8.98 3.70 15.73
CA ARG A 12 9.43 2.35 15.34
C ARG A 12 10.93 2.30 15.06
N ASP A 13 11.71 2.92 15.91
CA ASP A 13 13.16 3.06 15.77
C ASP A 13 13.89 1.74 15.54
N GLU A 14 13.60 0.69 16.31
CA GLU A 14 14.23 -0.64 16.14
C GLU A 14 13.90 -1.27 14.76
N PHE A 15 12.62 -1.26 14.39
CA PHE A 15 12.20 -1.80 13.09
C PHE A 15 12.76 -0.98 11.93
N LEU A 16 12.74 0.36 12.05
CA LEU A 16 13.26 1.27 11.05
C LEU A 16 14.74 1.00 10.74
N LYS A 17 15.55 0.73 11.79
CA LYS A 17 16.96 0.38 11.62
C LYS A 17 17.14 -0.79 10.67
N GLU A 18 16.40 -1.88 10.90
CA GLU A 18 16.47 -3.08 10.06
C GLU A 18 15.91 -2.82 8.64
N ALA A 19 14.82 -2.05 8.52
CA ALA A 19 14.27 -1.66 7.23
C ALA A 19 15.29 -0.89 6.39
N ILE A 20 15.94 0.14 6.97
CA ILE A 20 17.02 0.90 6.31
C ILE A 20 18.17 -0.03 5.89
N GLN A 21 18.62 -0.91 6.79
CA GLN A 21 19.69 -1.87 6.48
C GLN A 21 19.32 -2.76 5.28
N SER A 22 18.07 -3.22 5.20
CA SER A 22 17.59 -4.05 4.11
C SER A 22 17.56 -3.34 2.75
N VAL A 23 17.33 -2.02 2.76
CA VAL A 23 17.42 -1.18 1.56
C VAL A 23 18.88 -0.97 1.14
N LEU A 24 19.73 -0.61 2.09
CA LEU A 24 21.15 -0.36 1.81
C LEU A 24 21.90 -1.63 1.36
N ALA A 25 21.42 -2.81 1.75
CA ALA A 25 21.96 -4.12 1.35
C ALA A 25 21.46 -4.61 -0.01
N GLN A 26 20.76 -3.78 -0.82
CA GLN A 26 20.30 -4.22 -2.13
C GLN A 26 21.44 -4.40 -3.12
N ASP A 27 21.55 -5.58 -3.73
CA ASP A 27 22.54 -5.93 -4.75
C ASP A 27 22.56 -4.95 -5.93
N TYR A 28 21.42 -4.39 -6.27
CA TYR A 28 21.28 -3.44 -7.37
C TYR A 28 22.10 -2.18 -7.14
N PHE A 29 22.21 -1.72 -5.90
CA PHE A 29 22.94 -0.50 -5.55
C PHE A 29 24.43 -0.74 -5.40
N ALA A 30 24.83 -1.97 -5.02
CA ALA A 30 26.21 -2.35 -4.82
C ALA A 30 26.97 -2.66 -6.14
N LYS A 31 26.27 -3.16 -7.17
CA LYS A 31 26.88 -3.75 -8.38
C LYS A 31 26.96 -2.82 -9.58
N SER A 32 26.34 -1.65 -9.58
CA SER A 32 26.36 -0.80 -10.76
C SER A 32 27.55 0.16 -10.77
N SER A 33 28.36 0.06 -11.82
CA SER A 33 29.48 0.97 -12.13
C SER A 33 29.05 2.41 -12.48
N GLU A 34 27.87 2.61 -12.97
CA GLU A 34 27.16 3.89 -12.92
C GLU A 34 26.55 3.95 -11.53
N ALA A 35 27.11 4.78 -10.64
CA ALA A 35 26.57 4.99 -9.30
C ALA A 35 25.06 4.95 -9.38
N SER A 36 24.51 3.76 -9.14
CA SER A 36 23.09 3.48 -9.36
C SER A 36 22.39 4.48 -8.49
N ARG A 37 21.87 5.46 -9.16
CA ARG A 37 21.29 6.62 -8.54
C ARG A 37 20.09 6.12 -7.78
N PHE A 38 20.25 5.92 -6.51
CA PHE A 38 19.13 5.73 -5.61
C PHE A 38 19.17 6.82 -4.56
N GLU A 39 18.03 7.12 -4.05
CA GLU A 39 17.86 7.93 -2.86
C GLU A 39 16.99 7.19 -1.87
N LEU A 40 17.35 7.29 -0.60
CA LEU A 40 16.53 6.79 0.49
C LEU A 40 15.94 7.98 1.23
N VAL A 41 14.61 8.06 1.26
CA VAL A 41 13.83 9.12 1.89
C VAL A 41 13.10 8.54 3.07
N VAL A 42 13.44 8.96 4.28
CA VAL A 42 12.76 8.59 5.51
C VAL A 42 11.88 9.74 5.96
N ILE A 43 10.59 9.52 6.04
CA ILE A 43 9.62 10.48 6.53
C ILE A 43 9.17 10.06 7.93
N ASP A 44 9.52 10.87 8.89
CA ASP A 44 9.15 10.68 10.30
C ASP A 44 7.86 11.45 10.60
N ASP A 45 6.78 10.72 10.82
CA ASP A 45 5.45 11.26 11.06
C ASP A 45 5.22 11.64 12.55
N GLY A 46 6.21 12.32 13.15
CA GLY A 46 6.09 12.86 14.50
C GLY A 46 6.54 11.93 15.61
N SER A 47 7.57 11.12 15.37
CA SER A 47 8.10 10.21 16.39
C SER A 47 8.67 10.93 17.62
N THR A 48 8.56 10.27 18.75
CA THR A 48 9.09 10.71 20.05
C THR A 48 10.13 9.74 20.63
N ASP A 49 10.40 8.64 19.91
CA ASP A 49 11.42 7.63 20.21
C ASP A 49 12.80 7.99 19.60
N GLN A 50 13.67 7.01 19.41
CA GLN A 50 15.01 7.22 18.86
C GLN A 50 15.03 7.23 17.30
N THR A 51 13.89 7.37 16.62
CA THR A 51 13.78 7.33 15.15
C THR A 51 14.82 8.23 14.48
N LYS A 52 14.94 9.49 14.90
CA LYS A 52 15.93 10.43 14.34
C LYS A 52 17.37 9.95 14.56
N ALA A 53 17.72 9.55 15.78
CA ALA A 53 19.06 9.07 16.10
C ALA A 53 19.43 7.80 15.30
N VAL A 54 18.48 6.91 15.09
CA VAL A 54 18.66 5.73 14.23
C VAL A 54 19.01 6.14 12.80
N VAL A 55 18.29 7.07 12.20
CA VAL A 55 18.58 7.52 10.83
C VAL A 55 19.96 8.18 10.75
N GLU A 56 20.31 9.04 11.71
CA GLU A 56 21.60 9.74 11.77
C GLU A 56 22.78 8.80 12.04
N SER A 57 22.53 7.59 12.54
CA SER A 57 23.59 6.57 12.77
C SER A 57 24.13 5.93 11.50
N PHE A 58 23.46 6.08 10.36
CA PHE A 58 23.90 5.55 9.07
C PHE A 58 24.84 6.52 8.36
N SER A 59 25.98 6.00 7.85
CA SER A 59 26.90 6.79 7.04
C SER A 59 26.39 7.03 5.61
N ALA A 60 25.34 6.33 5.17
CA ALA A 60 24.73 6.50 3.86
C ALA A 60 23.95 7.82 3.79
N PRO A 61 23.92 8.49 2.62
CA PRO A 61 23.12 9.69 2.45
C PRO A 61 21.63 9.35 2.48
N ILE A 62 20.96 9.68 3.58
CA ILE A 62 19.52 9.49 3.78
C ILE A 62 18.86 10.86 3.86
N VAL A 63 17.84 11.09 3.04
CA VAL A 63 17.00 12.27 3.14
C VAL A 63 16.02 12.05 4.27
N TYR A 64 16.31 12.60 5.44
CA TYR A 64 15.41 12.56 6.60
C TYR A 64 14.53 13.80 6.64
N ARG A 65 13.23 13.60 6.84
CA ARG A 65 12.28 14.69 7.04
C ARG A 65 11.33 14.38 8.18
N TYR A 66 11.37 15.20 9.22
CA TYR A 66 10.38 15.19 10.29
C TYR A 66 9.16 16.01 9.89
N MET A 67 7.97 15.56 10.26
CA MET A 67 6.72 16.30 10.14
C MET A 67 5.87 16.10 11.41
N ASN A 68 4.97 17.05 11.70
CA ASN A 68 3.97 16.83 12.73
C ASN A 68 3.06 15.67 12.29
N GLN A 69 2.63 14.86 13.23
CA GLN A 69 1.83 13.67 12.99
C GLN A 69 0.57 13.99 12.16
N LYS A 70 0.52 13.45 10.92
CA LYS A 70 -0.59 13.60 9.97
C LYS A 70 -1.06 12.27 9.37
N GLY A 71 -0.39 11.19 9.73
CA GLY A 71 -0.71 9.84 9.24
C GLY A 71 0.12 9.40 8.04
N VAL A 72 0.07 8.09 7.80
CA VAL A 72 0.92 7.41 6.82
C VAL A 72 0.71 7.91 5.38
N SER A 73 -0.51 8.32 5.00
CA SER A 73 -0.80 8.93 3.69
C SER A 73 0.03 10.19 3.48
N ALA A 74 -0.02 11.11 4.44
CA ALA A 74 0.72 12.38 4.39
C ALA A 74 2.24 12.15 4.36
N ALA A 75 2.73 11.17 5.14
CA ALA A 75 4.14 10.81 5.12
C ALA A 75 4.58 10.25 3.76
N ARG A 76 3.81 9.32 3.15
CA ARG A 76 4.11 8.81 1.80
C ARG A 76 4.03 9.91 0.74
N ASN A 77 3.04 10.79 0.82
CA ASN A 77 2.88 11.92 -0.10
C ASN A 77 4.06 12.89 -0.03
N LEU A 78 4.51 13.22 1.18
CA LEU A 78 5.70 14.06 1.37
C LEU A 78 6.94 13.36 0.80
N GLY A 79 7.08 12.05 1.00
CA GLY A 79 8.15 11.25 0.43
C GLY A 79 8.15 11.29 -1.11
N ILE A 80 6.99 11.12 -1.75
CA ILE A 80 6.84 11.24 -3.22
C ILE A 80 7.27 12.64 -3.69
N LYS A 81 6.82 13.67 -2.99
CA LYS A 81 7.11 15.08 -3.34
C LYS A 81 8.60 15.41 -3.23
N LEU A 82 9.31 14.87 -2.25
CA LEU A 82 10.74 15.11 -2.04
C LEU A 82 11.61 14.23 -2.95
N SER A 83 11.09 13.14 -3.43
CA SER A 83 11.84 12.16 -4.22
C SER A 83 11.97 12.59 -5.69
N GLN A 84 13.08 12.19 -6.34
CA GLN A 84 13.45 12.61 -7.71
C GLN A 84 13.61 11.42 -8.68
N GLY A 85 13.52 10.17 -8.19
CA GLY A 85 13.76 8.97 -9.00
C GLY A 85 12.70 8.77 -10.09
N ASP A 86 13.12 8.14 -11.19
CA ASP A 86 12.25 7.69 -12.28
C ASP A 86 11.27 6.60 -11.80
N TYR A 87 11.72 5.84 -10.80
CA TYR A 87 10.95 4.80 -10.12
C TYR A 87 10.84 5.10 -8.64
N VAL A 88 9.68 4.77 -8.07
CA VAL A 88 9.37 4.93 -6.65
C VAL A 88 9.03 3.57 -6.06
N ALA A 89 9.65 3.25 -4.94
CA ALA A 89 9.32 2.11 -4.10
C ALA A 89 9.04 2.57 -2.68
N PHE A 90 8.13 1.88 -2.00
CA PHE A 90 7.87 2.09 -0.59
C PHE A 90 8.35 0.90 0.22
N LEU A 91 8.72 1.16 1.46
CA LEU A 91 8.95 0.12 2.45
C LEU A 91 8.33 0.57 3.76
N ASP A 92 7.35 -0.17 4.27
CA ASP A 92 6.82 0.07 5.60
C ASP A 92 7.93 -0.21 6.63
N SER A 93 8.03 0.62 7.67
CA SER A 93 9.16 0.59 8.61
C SER A 93 9.32 -0.75 9.36
N ASP A 94 8.28 -1.57 9.38
CA ASP A 94 8.28 -2.91 9.98
C ASP A 94 8.56 -4.05 9.00
N ASP A 95 8.68 -3.78 7.70
CA ASP A 95 8.97 -4.78 6.67
C ASP A 95 10.45 -4.84 6.29
N LEU A 96 10.87 -5.91 5.62
CA LEU A 96 12.26 -6.08 5.14
C LEU A 96 12.29 -6.49 3.67
N TRP A 97 13.25 -5.96 2.92
CA TRP A 97 13.53 -6.39 1.55
C TRP A 97 14.57 -7.52 1.51
N LYS A 98 14.40 -8.46 0.58
CA LYS A 98 15.45 -9.41 0.20
C LYS A 98 16.49 -8.71 -0.67
N PRO A 99 17.79 -9.11 -0.59
CA PRO A 99 18.89 -8.37 -1.26
C PRO A 99 18.72 -8.19 -2.77
N ASP A 100 18.08 -9.12 -3.44
CA ASP A 100 17.90 -9.15 -4.89
C ASP A 100 16.58 -8.54 -5.41
N LYS A 101 15.77 -7.93 -4.51
CA LYS A 101 14.45 -7.41 -4.87
C LYS A 101 14.51 -6.38 -6.00
N ILE A 102 15.27 -5.32 -5.82
CA ILE A 102 15.36 -4.24 -6.82
C ILE A 102 16.01 -4.73 -8.12
N THR A 103 17.02 -5.60 -8.03
CA THR A 103 17.65 -6.20 -9.22
C THR A 103 16.62 -6.93 -10.09
N ILE A 104 15.79 -7.77 -9.49
CA ILE A 104 14.78 -8.56 -10.20
C ILE A 104 13.67 -7.66 -10.76
N GLN A 105 13.17 -6.71 -9.96
CA GLN A 105 12.14 -5.79 -10.40
C GLN A 105 12.61 -4.90 -11.56
N MET A 106 13.81 -4.33 -11.48
CA MET A 106 14.37 -3.51 -12.54
C MET A 106 14.69 -4.31 -13.82
N SER A 107 15.09 -5.58 -13.67
CA SER A 107 15.24 -6.47 -14.83
C SER A 107 13.91 -6.65 -15.58
N LEU A 108 12.81 -6.89 -14.86
CA LEU A 108 11.47 -6.96 -15.45
C LEU A 108 11.08 -5.64 -16.12
N MET A 109 11.23 -4.51 -15.43
CA MET A 109 10.84 -3.19 -15.96
C MET A 109 11.63 -2.82 -17.21
N LYS A 110 12.91 -3.21 -17.29
CA LYS A 110 13.74 -3.02 -18.49
C LYS A 110 13.35 -3.95 -19.64
N SER A 111 12.98 -5.19 -19.35
CA SER A 111 12.57 -6.16 -20.37
C SER A 111 11.18 -5.89 -20.94
N LEU A 112 10.33 -5.18 -20.20
CA LEU A 112 8.97 -4.79 -20.58
C LEU A 112 8.77 -3.28 -20.40
N PRO A 113 9.29 -2.42 -21.31
CA PRO A 113 9.30 -0.96 -21.13
C PRO A 113 7.92 -0.32 -20.98
N GLN A 114 6.86 -0.96 -21.47
CA GLN A 114 5.48 -0.52 -21.29
C GLN A 114 4.95 -0.75 -19.87
N THR A 115 5.61 -1.62 -19.08
CA THR A 115 5.22 -1.91 -17.70
C THR A 115 5.48 -0.69 -16.81
N LYS A 116 4.46 -0.27 -16.08
CA LYS A 116 4.55 0.85 -15.14
C LYS A 116 4.61 0.41 -13.69
N ILE A 117 4.22 -0.83 -13.40
CA ILE A 117 4.11 -1.35 -12.05
C ILE A 117 4.42 -2.85 -12.04
N CYS A 118 5.28 -3.24 -11.11
CA CYS A 118 5.43 -4.63 -10.73
C CYS A 118 5.43 -4.78 -9.21
N TYR A 119 5.05 -5.95 -8.72
CA TYR A 119 5.09 -6.30 -7.31
C TYR A 119 5.51 -7.75 -7.14
N THR A 120 5.84 -8.16 -5.92
CA THR A 120 6.40 -9.48 -5.64
C THR A 120 5.54 -10.26 -4.68
N GLU A 121 5.76 -11.58 -4.60
CA GLU A 121 5.27 -12.39 -3.50
C GLU A 121 5.99 -12.02 -2.19
N GLU A 122 5.47 -12.50 -1.06
CA GLU A 122 5.83 -12.08 0.29
C GLU A 122 6.02 -13.30 1.20
N ILE A 123 6.94 -13.18 2.13
CA ILE A 123 7.04 -14.03 3.32
C ILE A 123 6.34 -13.31 4.46
N TRP A 124 5.43 -13.99 5.14
CA TRP A 124 4.72 -13.40 6.27
C TRP A 124 5.23 -13.94 7.58
N ILE A 125 5.61 -13.03 8.49
CA ILE A 125 6.01 -13.34 9.86
C ILE A 125 5.07 -12.60 10.81
N ARG A 126 4.49 -13.30 11.78
CA ARG A 126 3.69 -12.70 12.85
C ARG A 126 4.20 -13.17 14.19
N ASN A 127 4.51 -12.26 15.09
CA ASN A 127 5.10 -12.57 16.40
C ASN A 127 6.28 -13.54 16.27
N SER A 128 7.19 -13.25 15.34
CA SER A 128 8.38 -14.07 15.00
C SER A 128 8.09 -15.47 14.46
N VAL A 129 6.83 -15.79 14.13
CA VAL A 129 6.43 -17.08 13.55
C VAL A 129 6.06 -16.92 12.08
N PHE A 130 6.54 -17.84 11.23
CA PHE A 130 6.13 -17.90 9.83
C PHE A 130 4.64 -18.22 9.70
N VAL A 131 3.94 -17.47 8.85
CA VAL A 131 2.50 -17.62 8.63
C VAL A 131 2.21 -17.73 7.14
N ASN A 132 1.52 -18.78 6.74
CA ASN A 132 1.04 -18.90 5.36
C ASN A 132 -0.12 -17.92 5.11
N PRO A 133 -0.04 -17.09 4.04
CA PRO A 133 -1.15 -16.23 3.67
C PRO A 133 -2.39 -17.06 3.30
N LYS A 134 -3.56 -16.57 3.72
CA LYS A 134 -4.83 -17.21 3.33
C LYS A 134 -5.07 -17.06 1.83
N LYS A 135 -5.84 -17.98 1.21
CA LYS A 135 -6.19 -17.96 -0.24
C LYS A 135 -6.69 -16.60 -0.74
N LYS A 136 -7.39 -15.83 0.10
CA LYS A 136 -7.87 -14.48 -0.24
C LYS A 136 -6.78 -13.43 -0.50
N HIS A 137 -5.53 -13.70 -0.07
CA HIS A 137 -4.37 -12.83 -0.28
C HIS A 137 -3.56 -13.23 -1.52
N LYS A 138 -4.07 -14.16 -2.34
CA LYS A 138 -3.41 -14.54 -3.58
C LYS A 138 -3.24 -13.31 -4.47
N LYS A 139 -2.02 -13.11 -4.96
CA LYS A 139 -1.67 -12.05 -5.90
C LYS A 139 -1.89 -12.49 -7.35
N TYR A 140 -2.07 -11.54 -8.24
CA TYR A 140 -2.42 -11.77 -9.64
C TYR A 140 -1.58 -10.87 -10.56
N SER A 141 -1.43 -11.26 -11.84
CA SER A 141 -0.79 -10.46 -12.87
C SER A 141 -1.80 -10.03 -13.92
N GLY A 142 -1.57 -8.88 -14.58
CA GLY A 142 -2.41 -8.32 -15.63
C GLY A 142 -3.42 -7.28 -15.10
N TRP A 143 -4.57 -7.21 -15.73
CA TRP A 143 -5.68 -6.34 -15.32
C TRP A 143 -6.41 -6.95 -14.13
N ILE A 144 -6.11 -6.48 -12.94
CA ILE A 144 -6.56 -7.09 -11.67
C ILE A 144 -7.60 -6.25 -10.93
N PHE A 145 -8.29 -5.32 -11.60
CA PHE A 145 -9.25 -4.41 -10.98
C PHE A 145 -10.29 -5.17 -10.13
N GLU A 146 -10.96 -6.18 -10.70
CA GLU A 146 -11.91 -7.00 -9.96
C GLU A 146 -11.30 -7.69 -8.72
N LYS A 147 -10.02 -8.07 -8.82
CA LYS A 147 -9.34 -8.84 -7.76
C LYS A 147 -8.93 -7.96 -6.57
N VAL A 148 -8.71 -6.67 -6.77
CA VAL A 148 -8.36 -5.75 -5.68
C VAL A 148 -9.58 -5.23 -4.91
N LEU A 149 -10.79 -5.32 -5.45
CA LEU A 149 -12.00 -4.82 -4.79
C LEU A 149 -12.30 -5.49 -3.43
N PRO A 150 -12.16 -6.82 -3.27
CA PRO A 150 -12.41 -7.46 -1.96
C PRO A 150 -11.39 -7.09 -0.89
N LEU A 151 -10.13 -6.85 -1.27
CA LEU A 151 -9.03 -6.67 -0.33
C LEU A 151 -7.87 -5.92 -1.01
N CYS A 152 -7.10 -5.13 -0.24
CA CYS A 152 -5.85 -4.58 -0.72
C CYS A 152 -4.86 -5.71 -1.05
N LEU A 153 -4.59 -5.92 -2.35
CA LEU A 153 -3.62 -6.90 -2.84
C LEU A 153 -2.30 -6.24 -3.26
N LEU A 154 -2.32 -4.93 -3.52
CA LEU A 154 -1.14 -4.17 -3.89
C LEU A 154 -0.39 -3.74 -2.62
N SER A 155 0.43 -4.65 -2.08
CA SER A 155 1.31 -4.34 -0.94
C SER A 155 2.39 -3.37 -1.38
N LEU A 156 2.41 -2.19 -0.80
CA LEU A 156 3.34 -1.10 -1.16
C LEU A 156 4.79 -1.51 -0.97
N SER A 157 5.13 -2.20 0.13
CA SER A 157 6.50 -2.71 0.39
C SER A 157 6.99 -3.66 -0.70
N SER A 158 6.08 -4.35 -1.43
CA SER A 158 6.43 -5.28 -2.49
C SER A 158 6.50 -4.65 -3.88
N ALA A 159 5.91 -3.46 -4.04
CA ALA A 159 5.74 -2.84 -5.35
C ALA A 159 6.93 -1.95 -5.76
N LEU A 160 7.07 -1.79 -7.08
CA LEU A 160 7.90 -0.79 -7.73
C LEU A 160 7.07 -0.09 -8.79
N PHE A 161 7.01 1.22 -8.73
CA PHE A 161 6.21 2.08 -9.60
C PHE A 161 7.09 2.94 -10.48
N HIS A 162 6.79 3.06 -11.76
CA HIS A 162 7.28 4.17 -12.56
C HIS A 162 6.59 5.46 -12.08
N ARG A 163 7.34 6.57 -11.98
CA ARG A 163 6.83 7.84 -11.41
C ARG A 163 5.54 8.34 -12.08
N SER A 164 5.41 8.17 -13.38
CA SER A 164 4.21 8.56 -14.12
C SER A 164 2.89 7.94 -13.60
N VAL A 165 2.97 6.89 -12.79
CA VAL A 165 1.77 6.32 -12.15
C VAL A 165 1.14 7.34 -11.21
N PHE A 166 1.94 8.02 -10.40
CA PHE A 166 1.45 9.03 -9.44
C PHE A 166 0.90 10.27 -10.15
N GLU A 167 1.46 10.61 -11.31
CA GLU A 167 0.95 11.69 -12.15
C GLU A 167 -0.43 11.35 -12.74
N ALA A 168 -0.63 10.09 -13.13
CA ALA A 168 -1.84 9.64 -13.80
C ALA A 168 -2.99 9.29 -12.85
N VAL A 169 -2.70 8.70 -11.67
CA VAL A 169 -3.73 8.24 -10.72
C VAL A 169 -3.81 9.09 -9.45
N GLY A 170 -2.88 10.05 -9.28
CA GLY A 170 -2.73 10.85 -8.06
C GLY A 170 -2.00 10.10 -6.94
N ILE A 171 -1.80 10.79 -5.82
CA ILE A 171 -1.11 10.30 -4.63
C ILE A 171 -2.11 9.73 -3.60
N PHE A 172 -1.67 9.43 -2.39
CA PHE A 172 -2.51 8.85 -1.35
C PHE A 172 -3.54 9.86 -0.81
N ASP A 173 -4.73 9.38 -0.50
CA ASP A 173 -5.80 10.19 0.08
C ASP A 173 -5.54 10.39 1.59
N GLU A 174 -5.29 11.64 2.00
CA GLU A 174 -4.97 12.00 3.38
C GLU A 174 -6.23 12.06 4.29
N ASP A 175 -7.42 12.09 3.71
CA ASP A 175 -8.69 12.05 4.45
C ASP A 175 -9.09 10.62 4.86
N LEU A 176 -8.34 9.62 4.40
CA LEU A 176 -8.52 8.23 4.79
C LEU A 176 -7.62 7.88 5.98
N PRO A 177 -8.19 7.67 7.17
CA PRO A 177 -7.41 7.28 8.36
C PRO A 177 -6.89 5.85 8.29
N ALA A 178 -7.41 5.04 7.35
CA ALA A 178 -6.97 3.70 7.02
C ALA A 178 -7.50 3.30 5.64
N CYS A 179 -6.90 2.27 5.02
CA CYS A 179 -7.22 1.80 3.66
C CYS A 179 -6.83 2.80 2.55
N GLU A 180 -5.87 3.66 2.79
CA GLU A 180 -5.26 4.54 1.79
C GLU A 180 -4.54 3.72 0.70
N ASP A 181 -3.94 2.60 1.08
CA ASP A 181 -3.31 1.64 0.18
C ASP A 181 -4.34 0.91 -0.70
N TYR A 182 -5.52 0.63 -0.15
CA TYR A 182 -6.64 0.05 -0.87
C TYR A 182 -7.21 1.03 -1.90
N ASP A 183 -7.43 2.31 -1.53
CA ASP A 183 -7.85 3.38 -2.45
C ASP A 183 -6.85 3.53 -3.60
N PHE A 184 -5.56 3.66 -3.26
CA PHE A 184 -4.51 3.78 -4.26
C PHE A 184 -4.43 2.55 -5.16
N GLY A 185 -4.52 1.35 -4.59
CA GLY A 185 -4.49 0.09 -5.34
C GLY A 185 -5.66 -0.05 -6.33
N ILE A 186 -6.86 0.39 -5.99
CA ILE A 186 -8.02 0.43 -6.90
C ILE A 186 -7.76 1.38 -8.06
N ARG A 187 -7.32 2.62 -7.80
CA ARG A 187 -7.02 3.62 -8.85
C ARG A 187 -5.94 3.13 -9.81
N VAL A 188 -4.90 2.51 -9.25
CA VAL A 188 -3.82 1.90 -10.04
C VAL A 188 -4.33 0.74 -10.90
N ALA A 189 -5.08 -0.21 -10.32
CA ALA A 189 -5.58 -1.38 -11.03
C ALA A 189 -6.64 -1.05 -12.09
N LEU A 190 -7.34 0.09 -11.94
CA LEU A 190 -8.26 0.62 -12.95
C LEU A 190 -7.50 1.13 -14.18
N ARG A 191 -6.30 1.67 -14.01
CA ARG A 191 -5.55 2.38 -15.05
C ARG A 191 -4.43 1.56 -15.69
N TYR A 192 -3.87 0.58 -14.96
CA TYR A 192 -2.68 -0.15 -15.38
C TYR A 192 -2.78 -1.65 -15.13
N PRO A 193 -2.25 -2.48 -16.04
CA PRO A 193 -1.92 -3.87 -15.72
C PRO A 193 -0.74 -3.90 -14.75
N ILE A 194 -0.77 -4.83 -13.80
CA ILE A 194 0.26 -4.99 -12.77
C ILE A 194 0.97 -6.32 -13.00
N HIS A 195 2.30 -6.32 -12.99
CA HIS A 195 3.10 -7.53 -13.19
C HIS A 195 3.50 -8.14 -11.84
N LEU A 196 3.11 -9.40 -11.62
CA LEU A 196 3.51 -10.17 -10.45
C LEU A 196 4.83 -10.92 -10.72
N ILE A 197 5.79 -10.71 -9.85
CA ILE A 197 7.00 -11.54 -9.71
C ILE A 197 6.70 -12.58 -8.63
N THR A 198 6.66 -13.84 -8.99
CA THR A 198 6.26 -14.94 -8.09
C THR A 198 7.31 -15.31 -7.03
N LYS A 199 8.52 -14.72 -7.12
CA LYS A 199 9.55 -14.86 -6.08
C LYS A 199 9.17 -14.01 -4.87
N PRO A 200 9.20 -14.55 -3.63
CA PRO A 200 8.98 -13.76 -2.43
C PRO A 200 10.23 -12.92 -2.11
N LEU A 201 10.12 -11.60 -2.31
CA LEU A 201 11.24 -10.65 -2.21
C LEU A 201 11.09 -9.66 -1.06
N ILE A 202 10.05 -9.79 -0.25
CA ILE A 202 9.91 -9.06 1.02
C ILE A 202 9.56 -10.00 2.16
N VAL A 203 9.92 -9.61 3.36
CA VAL A 203 9.44 -10.19 4.61
C VAL A 203 8.48 -9.19 5.24
N LYS A 204 7.21 -9.53 5.22
CA LYS A 204 6.16 -8.74 5.84
C LYS A 204 6.01 -9.16 7.30
N ARG A 205 6.34 -8.25 8.19
CA ARG A 205 6.25 -8.49 9.63
C ARG A 205 4.94 -7.94 10.19
N GLY A 206 4.36 -8.64 11.16
CA GLY A 206 3.10 -8.25 11.77
C GLY A 206 2.89 -8.90 13.13
N GLY A 207 1.74 -8.59 13.74
CA GLY A 207 1.41 -9.02 15.09
C GLY A 207 1.77 -7.97 16.16
N HIS A 208 2.27 -6.81 15.74
CA HIS A 208 2.59 -5.71 16.66
C HIS A 208 1.29 -5.07 17.18
N PRO A 209 1.25 -4.67 18.48
CA PRO A 209 0.06 -4.05 19.06
C PRO A 209 -0.36 -2.75 18.38
N ASP A 210 0.60 -2.01 17.87
CA ASP A 210 0.47 -0.69 17.23
C ASP A 210 0.15 -0.73 15.73
N GLN A 211 -0.12 -1.93 15.16
CA GLN A 211 -0.51 -2.05 13.76
C GLN A 211 -1.79 -1.28 13.45
N LEU A 212 -1.77 -0.47 12.38
CA LEU A 212 -2.91 0.33 11.94
C LEU A 212 -4.19 -0.52 11.75
N SER A 213 -4.03 -1.77 11.28
CA SER A 213 -5.14 -2.71 11.11
C SER A 213 -5.83 -3.13 12.42
N HIS A 214 -5.18 -2.95 13.57
CA HIS A 214 -5.75 -3.21 14.89
C HIS A 214 -6.38 -1.96 15.52
N LYS A 215 -5.98 -0.76 15.06
CA LYS A 215 -6.42 0.52 15.63
C LYS A 215 -7.94 0.75 15.42
N TYR A 216 -8.47 0.27 14.30
CA TYR A 216 -9.86 0.52 13.95
C TYR A 216 -10.66 -0.78 13.93
N TRP A 217 -11.79 -0.79 14.63
CA TRP A 217 -12.76 -1.86 14.46
C TRP A 217 -13.50 -1.72 13.13
N GLY A 218 -13.65 -2.83 12.41
CA GLY A 218 -14.45 -2.84 11.19
C GLY A 218 -13.81 -2.09 10.02
N MET A 219 -12.61 -2.49 9.60
CA MET A 219 -11.88 -1.90 8.46
C MET A 219 -12.74 -1.75 7.19
N ASP A 220 -13.80 -2.55 7.04
CA ASP A 220 -14.72 -2.44 5.91
C ASP A 220 -15.47 -1.11 5.88
N GLN A 221 -15.56 -0.35 6.98
CA GLN A 221 -16.10 1.01 6.98
C GLN A 221 -15.31 1.93 6.03
N PHE A 222 -13.99 1.85 6.09
CA PHE A 222 -13.11 2.64 5.21
C PHE A 222 -13.14 2.12 3.78
N ARG A 223 -13.22 0.78 3.59
CA ARG A 223 -13.36 0.20 2.25
C ARG A 223 -14.66 0.60 1.59
N VAL A 224 -15.77 0.69 2.34
CA VAL A 224 -17.07 1.21 1.81
C VAL A 224 -16.90 2.65 1.33
N LYS A 225 -16.24 3.53 2.11
CA LYS A 225 -15.96 4.91 1.68
C LYS A 225 -15.16 4.94 0.36
N VAL A 226 -14.13 4.11 0.27
CA VAL A 226 -13.32 4.01 -0.96
C VAL A 226 -14.15 3.51 -2.14
N LEU A 227 -14.99 2.48 -1.94
CA LEU A 227 -15.85 1.96 -3.01
C LEU A 227 -16.91 3.00 -3.44
N GLU A 228 -17.49 3.79 -2.51
CA GLU A 228 -18.36 4.90 -2.88
C GLU A 228 -17.61 5.96 -3.70
N LYS A 229 -16.39 6.33 -3.30
CA LYS A 229 -15.51 7.23 -4.05
C LYS A 229 -15.19 6.67 -5.46
N THR A 230 -15.03 5.36 -5.59
CA THR A 230 -14.72 4.73 -6.88
C THR A 230 -15.81 4.97 -7.93
N PHE A 231 -17.08 5.13 -7.55
CA PHE A 231 -18.16 5.48 -8.49
C PHE A 231 -18.02 6.86 -9.14
N SER A 232 -17.18 7.74 -8.62
CA SER A 232 -16.88 9.03 -9.26
C SER A 232 -15.78 8.96 -10.32
N MET A 233 -15.21 7.78 -10.52
CA MET A 233 -14.19 7.54 -11.54
C MET A 233 -14.85 7.10 -12.86
N GLU A 234 -14.08 7.17 -13.95
CA GLU A 234 -14.50 6.63 -15.24
C GLU A 234 -14.50 5.10 -15.20
N LEU A 235 -15.67 4.50 -15.01
CA LEU A 235 -15.88 3.05 -14.96
C LEU A 235 -16.64 2.57 -16.18
N SER A 236 -16.26 1.41 -16.73
CA SER A 236 -17.14 0.69 -17.64
C SER A 236 -18.37 0.13 -16.88
N PRO A 237 -19.46 -0.20 -17.58
CA PRO A 237 -20.64 -0.79 -16.92
C PRO A 237 -20.30 -2.06 -16.11
N LEU A 238 -19.39 -2.89 -16.60
CA LEU A 238 -18.93 -4.09 -15.88
C LEU A 238 -18.18 -3.73 -14.60
N GLN A 239 -17.28 -2.74 -14.66
CA GLN A 239 -16.52 -2.29 -13.48
C GLN A 239 -17.43 -1.67 -12.45
N GLU A 240 -18.40 -0.87 -12.87
CA GLU A 240 -19.40 -0.28 -11.97
C GLU A 240 -20.20 -1.37 -11.24
N GLU A 241 -20.60 -2.43 -11.94
CA GLU A 241 -21.31 -3.56 -11.34
C GLU A 241 -20.43 -4.33 -10.36
N GLN A 242 -19.13 -4.53 -10.68
CA GLN A 242 -18.16 -5.16 -9.77
C GLN A 242 -18.00 -4.36 -8.48
N VAL A 243 -17.85 -3.03 -8.58
CA VAL A 243 -17.74 -2.13 -7.42
C VAL A 243 -19.02 -2.20 -6.57
N ARG A 244 -20.21 -2.14 -7.20
CA ARG A 244 -21.49 -2.22 -6.53
C ARG A 244 -21.65 -3.53 -5.76
N LYS A 245 -21.35 -4.64 -6.41
CA LYS A 245 -21.40 -5.97 -5.79
C LYS A 245 -20.54 -6.05 -4.53
N GLU A 246 -19.29 -5.58 -4.61
CA GLU A 246 -18.37 -5.62 -3.47
C GLU A 246 -18.84 -4.67 -2.35
N LEU A 247 -19.33 -3.46 -2.69
CA LEU A 247 -19.89 -2.52 -1.74
C LEU A 247 -21.04 -3.14 -0.96
N LEU A 248 -21.98 -3.79 -1.64
CA LEU A 248 -23.11 -4.47 -1.01
C LEU A 248 -22.66 -5.59 -0.07
N ILE A 249 -21.64 -6.37 -0.45
CA ILE A 249 -21.06 -7.42 0.42
C ILE A 249 -20.52 -6.80 1.71
N LYS A 250 -19.72 -5.73 1.61
CA LYS A 250 -19.13 -5.07 2.78
C LYS A 250 -20.17 -4.40 3.66
N CYS A 251 -21.17 -3.75 3.08
CA CYS A 251 -22.29 -3.18 3.84
C CYS A 251 -23.03 -4.25 4.63
N LYS A 252 -23.35 -5.40 4.03
CA LYS A 252 -24.01 -6.52 4.74
C LYS A 252 -23.17 -7.04 5.92
N ILE A 253 -21.85 -7.15 5.77
CA ILE A 253 -20.93 -7.54 6.85
C ILE A 253 -20.98 -6.51 7.99
N LEU A 254 -20.96 -5.22 7.66
CA LEU A 254 -21.01 -4.12 8.64
C LEU A 254 -22.34 -4.10 9.37
N VAL A 255 -23.48 -4.22 8.66
CA VAL A 255 -24.83 -4.29 9.28
C VAL A 255 -24.88 -5.42 10.30
N ALA A 256 -24.46 -6.63 9.93
CA ALA A 256 -24.46 -7.78 10.84
C ALA A 256 -23.54 -7.55 12.06
N GLY A 257 -22.34 -6.99 11.82
CA GLY A 257 -21.38 -6.68 12.86
C GLY A 257 -21.85 -5.60 13.84
N PHE A 258 -22.49 -4.55 13.35
CA PHE A 258 -23.04 -3.45 14.19
C PHE A 258 -24.26 -3.91 14.99
N ARG A 259 -25.20 -4.66 14.38
CA ARG A 259 -26.35 -5.24 15.09
C ARG A 259 -25.91 -6.13 16.25
N LYS A 260 -24.91 -7.00 16.04
CA LYS A 260 -24.35 -7.85 17.10
C LYS A 260 -23.80 -7.06 18.29
N ARG A 261 -23.46 -5.78 18.09
CA ARG A 261 -22.89 -4.87 19.10
C ARG A 261 -23.89 -3.82 19.60
N ASN A 262 -25.18 -3.99 19.28
CA ASN A 262 -26.25 -3.04 19.60
C ASN A 262 -26.01 -1.60 19.10
N LYS A 263 -25.22 -1.44 18.03
CA LYS A 263 -24.97 -0.17 17.37
C LYS A 263 -25.96 0.03 16.21
N MET A 264 -27.21 0.34 16.57
CA MET A 264 -28.30 0.36 15.61
C MET A 264 -28.24 1.54 14.64
N SER A 265 -27.72 2.69 15.06
CA SER A 265 -27.56 3.87 14.19
C SER A 265 -26.66 3.55 13.00
N GLU A 266 -25.47 2.98 13.30
CA GLU A 266 -24.50 2.58 12.28
C GLU A 266 -25.04 1.43 11.41
N ALA A 267 -25.75 0.46 12.00
CA ALA A 267 -26.40 -0.61 11.24
C ALA A 267 -27.42 -0.05 10.24
N ASN A 268 -28.25 0.93 10.67
CA ASN A 268 -29.26 1.56 9.82
C ASN A 268 -28.62 2.37 8.69
N TYR A 269 -27.50 3.08 8.97
CA TYR A 269 -26.75 3.79 7.94
C TYR A 269 -26.32 2.85 6.79
N TYR A 270 -25.65 1.72 7.12
CA TYR A 270 -25.23 0.77 6.10
C TYR A 270 -26.39 0.02 5.44
N SER A 271 -27.51 -0.18 6.15
CA SER A 271 -28.74 -0.70 5.53
C SER A 271 -29.28 0.27 4.48
N GLY A 272 -29.29 1.57 4.77
CA GLY A 272 -29.70 2.60 3.80
C GLY A 272 -28.78 2.64 2.56
N LEU A 273 -27.47 2.40 2.73
CA LEU A 273 -26.57 2.25 1.58
C LEU A 273 -26.91 1.02 0.73
N ILE A 274 -27.26 -0.11 1.35
CA ILE A 274 -27.71 -1.29 0.62
C ILE A 274 -28.91 -0.95 -0.26
N ASP A 275 -29.96 -0.33 0.32
CA ASP A 275 -31.16 0.03 -0.41
C ASP A 275 -30.86 1.01 -1.57
N LYS A 276 -30.02 2.03 -1.32
CA LYS A 276 -29.59 3.01 -2.33
C LYS A 276 -28.92 2.33 -3.54
N TYR A 277 -27.99 1.39 -3.30
CA TYR A 277 -27.21 0.78 -4.37
C TYR A 277 -27.90 -0.42 -5.03
N GLN A 278 -28.92 -1.03 -4.40
CA GLN A 278 -29.80 -2.02 -5.02
C GLN A 278 -30.80 -1.37 -6.01
N LYS A 279 -31.47 -0.28 -5.63
CA LYS A 279 -32.38 0.44 -6.51
C LYS A 279 -31.75 0.94 -7.79
N LYS A 280 -30.51 1.42 -7.72
CA LYS A 280 -29.74 1.83 -8.91
C LYS A 280 -29.43 0.68 -9.90
N GLN A 281 -29.63 -0.56 -9.49
CA GLN A 281 -29.48 -1.73 -10.36
C GLN A 281 -30.76 -2.01 -11.15
N GLU A 282 -31.93 -1.71 -10.57
CA GLU A 282 -33.26 -1.95 -11.19
C GLU A 282 -33.62 -0.87 -12.21
N GLU A 283 -33.01 0.33 -12.12
CA GLU A 283 -33.27 1.47 -12.99
C GLU A 283 -32.38 1.50 -14.27
N LYS A 284 -31.44 0.58 -14.43
CA LYS A 284 -30.57 0.43 -15.61
C LYS A 284 -30.88 -0.84 -16.38
#